data_8a536019b941427c58491be3ef0085e2
#
_entry.id   8a536019b941427c58491be3ef0085e2
#
_cell.length_a   1.000
_cell.length_b   1.000
_cell.length_c   1.000
_cell.angle_alpha   90.00
_cell.angle_beta   90.00
_cell.angle_gamma   90.00
#
_symmetry.space_group_name_H-M   'P 1'
#
loop_
_entity.id
_entity.type
_entity.pdbx_description
1 polymer ?
#
loop_
_entity_poly.entity_id
_entity_poly.type
_entity_poly.pdbx_seq_one_letter_code
_entity_poly.pdbx_strand_id
1 'polypeptide(L)'
;MTFHLDAFDLDAFVAATFAEDLGEGGDITSAAVIPADTRFTGVMDTREPIVLAGLPIAEAFFRALDPEVSIERLVEDGDRVEAGADLLRLSGKARALLTAERPALNIVQHLCGIATLTRRYVDAIAGTGAILLDTRKTIPGLRVLEKYATRMGGAENHRMGLWDAAMIKDNHVAVAGSVAEAVRRAAAAGIARIIVEVDRLDQIEPALAAGATHLLLDNMDVSVLREAVALVAGRVPTEASGGITVETIRAKAETGVTYISVGRITQSAPAADIGLDFASE
;
A
#
# COMPACT_ATOMS: atom_id res chain seq x y z
N MET A 1 19.44 -7.78 -6.47
CA MET A 1 18.64 -8.50 -5.43
C MET A 1 17.42 -9.08 -6.11
N THR A 2 17.06 -10.33 -5.86
CA THR A 2 15.82 -10.89 -6.41
C THR A 2 14.66 -10.26 -5.65
N PHE A 3 13.75 -9.59 -6.36
CA PHE A 3 12.51 -9.04 -5.78
C PHE A 3 11.67 -10.21 -5.26
N HIS A 4 11.32 -10.17 -3.99
CA HIS A 4 10.50 -11.20 -3.37
C HIS A 4 9.48 -10.54 -2.45
N LEU A 5 8.23 -10.90 -2.63
CA LEU A 5 7.12 -10.50 -1.76
C LEU A 5 6.61 -11.77 -1.07
N ASP A 6 6.80 -11.83 0.25
CA ASP A 6 6.28 -12.95 1.03
C ASP A 6 4.77 -13.13 0.80
N ALA A 7 4.37 -14.36 0.53
CA ALA A 7 2.98 -14.75 0.30
C ALA A 7 2.28 -14.09 -0.93
N PHE A 8 3.04 -13.66 -1.96
CA PHE A 8 2.51 -13.21 -3.24
C PHE A 8 3.11 -14.00 -4.40
N ASP A 9 2.26 -14.67 -5.15
CA ASP A 9 2.64 -15.41 -6.36
C ASP A 9 2.63 -14.46 -7.56
N LEU A 10 3.80 -13.88 -7.86
CA LEU A 10 3.97 -12.91 -8.95
C LEU A 10 3.71 -13.56 -10.31
N ASP A 11 4.17 -14.80 -10.51
CA ASP A 11 4.00 -15.48 -11.80
C ASP A 11 2.52 -15.77 -12.06
N ALA A 12 1.78 -16.24 -11.05
CA ALA A 12 0.33 -16.44 -11.15
C ALA A 12 -0.41 -15.13 -11.39
N PHE A 13 0.01 -14.03 -10.76
CA PHE A 13 -0.58 -12.70 -10.97
C PHE A 13 -0.38 -12.22 -12.41
N VAL A 14 0.85 -12.29 -12.93
CA VAL A 14 1.19 -11.93 -14.32
C VAL A 14 0.39 -12.77 -15.31
N ALA A 15 0.33 -14.08 -15.10
CA ALA A 15 -0.42 -14.99 -15.97
C ALA A 15 -1.93 -14.69 -15.97
N ALA A 16 -2.52 -14.40 -14.81
CA ALA A 16 -3.94 -14.06 -14.71
C ALA A 16 -4.26 -12.72 -15.40
N THR A 17 -3.37 -11.73 -15.27
CA THR A 17 -3.52 -10.42 -15.92
C THR A 17 -3.44 -10.53 -17.43
N PHE A 18 -2.50 -11.33 -17.96
CA PHE A 18 -2.46 -11.60 -19.41
C PHE A 18 -3.67 -12.39 -19.90
N ALA A 19 -4.18 -13.34 -19.11
CA ALA A 19 -5.38 -14.07 -19.49
C ALA A 19 -6.61 -13.15 -19.62
N GLU A 20 -6.72 -12.12 -18.75
CA GLU A 20 -7.76 -11.09 -18.83
C GLU A 20 -7.63 -10.26 -20.12
N ASP A 21 -6.41 -9.81 -20.46
CA ASP A 21 -6.18 -8.85 -21.55
C ASP A 21 -6.13 -9.52 -22.94
N LEU A 22 -5.60 -10.73 -23.02
CA LEU A 22 -5.43 -11.46 -24.29
C LEU A 22 -6.63 -12.34 -24.67
N GLY A 23 -7.41 -12.80 -23.69
CA GLY A 23 -8.49 -13.74 -23.92
C GLY A 23 -8.03 -14.96 -24.76
N GLU A 24 -8.91 -15.47 -25.64
CA GLU A 24 -8.59 -16.57 -26.55
C GLU A 24 -7.91 -16.09 -27.86
N GLY A 25 -8.05 -14.81 -28.21
CA GLY A 25 -7.62 -14.26 -29.48
C GLY A 25 -6.17 -13.73 -29.52
N GLY A 26 -5.58 -13.48 -28.36
CA GLY A 26 -4.28 -12.83 -28.24
C GLY A 26 -4.29 -11.35 -28.68
N ASP A 27 -3.11 -10.76 -28.81
CA ASP A 27 -2.96 -9.40 -29.35
C ASP A 27 -3.09 -9.40 -30.88
N ILE A 28 -4.33 -9.27 -31.33
CA ILE A 28 -4.66 -9.29 -32.77
C ILE A 28 -4.06 -8.10 -33.53
N THR A 29 -3.86 -6.96 -32.86
CA THR A 29 -3.29 -5.76 -33.48
C THR A 29 -1.81 -5.94 -33.75
N SER A 30 -1.03 -6.29 -32.72
CA SER A 30 0.41 -6.50 -32.89
C SER A 30 0.70 -7.68 -33.82
N ALA A 31 -0.11 -8.74 -33.79
CA ALA A 31 0.01 -9.87 -34.69
C ALA A 31 -0.21 -9.49 -36.18
N ALA A 32 -1.17 -8.58 -36.43
CA ALA A 32 -1.51 -8.18 -37.79
C ALA A 32 -0.57 -7.10 -38.37
N VAL A 33 -0.07 -6.19 -37.52
CA VAL A 33 0.58 -4.95 -37.95
C VAL A 33 2.12 -5.02 -37.86
N ILE A 34 2.64 -5.74 -36.83
CA ILE A 34 4.07 -5.76 -36.54
C ILE A 34 4.71 -7.05 -37.13
N PRO A 35 5.77 -7.00 -37.93
CA PRO A 35 6.53 -8.19 -38.34
C PRO A 35 7.08 -8.93 -37.11
N ALA A 36 7.12 -10.27 -37.15
CA ALA A 36 7.43 -11.12 -35.99
C ALA A 36 8.85 -10.93 -35.41
N ASP A 37 9.79 -10.55 -36.25
CA ASP A 37 11.21 -10.34 -35.96
C ASP A 37 11.56 -8.89 -35.63
N THR A 38 10.57 -7.98 -35.65
CA THR A 38 10.77 -6.57 -35.32
C THR A 38 11.19 -6.41 -33.85
N ARG A 39 12.19 -5.57 -33.62
CA ARG A 39 12.63 -5.17 -32.28
C ARG A 39 12.36 -3.69 -32.06
N PHE A 40 12.06 -3.35 -30.82
CA PHE A 40 11.88 -1.98 -30.35
C PHE A 40 12.76 -1.71 -29.13
N THR A 41 13.13 -0.44 -28.97
CA THR A 41 13.56 0.12 -27.71
C THR A 41 12.44 0.99 -27.14
N GLY A 42 12.33 1.03 -25.82
CA GLY A 42 11.34 1.86 -25.12
C GLY A 42 11.93 2.47 -23.86
N VAL A 43 11.40 3.62 -23.49
CA VAL A 43 11.73 4.31 -22.24
C VAL A 43 10.45 4.54 -21.47
N MET A 44 10.40 4.03 -20.23
CA MET A 44 9.32 4.33 -19.29
C MET A 44 9.73 5.58 -18.53
N ASP A 45 8.89 6.60 -18.52
CA ASP A 45 9.11 7.89 -17.87
C ASP A 45 7.92 8.32 -17.04
N THR A 46 8.15 9.22 -16.09
CA THR A 46 7.07 9.85 -15.32
C THR A 46 6.80 11.27 -15.78
N ARG A 47 5.53 11.66 -15.86
CA ARG A 47 5.09 13.01 -16.25
C ARG A 47 4.83 13.94 -15.06
N GLU A 48 4.97 13.43 -13.85
CA GLU A 48 4.80 14.17 -12.61
C GLU A 48 5.81 13.72 -11.54
N PRO A 49 6.08 14.50 -10.48
CA PRO A 49 6.92 14.05 -9.38
C PRO A 49 6.26 12.89 -8.62
N ILE A 50 6.97 11.77 -8.46
CA ILE A 50 6.45 10.55 -7.82
C ILE A 50 7.45 9.91 -6.87
N VAL A 51 6.95 8.98 -6.06
CA VAL A 51 7.73 7.97 -5.35
C VAL A 51 7.53 6.63 -6.05
N LEU A 52 8.62 5.96 -6.39
CA LEU A 52 8.61 4.73 -7.15
C LEU A 52 8.11 3.55 -6.32
N ALA A 53 7.26 2.72 -6.92
CA ALA A 53 6.88 1.42 -6.39
C ALA A 53 6.41 0.50 -7.53
N GLY A 54 6.99 -0.69 -7.63
CA GLY A 54 6.52 -1.74 -8.52
C GLY A 54 7.28 -1.91 -9.84
N LEU A 55 8.44 -1.29 -10.01
CA LEU A 55 9.28 -1.53 -11.20
C LEU A 55 9.62 -3.02 -11.40
N PRO A 56 9.97 -3.80 -10.34
CA PRO A 56 10.21 -5.24 -10.51
C PRO A 56 8.98 -6.01 -11.01
N ILE A 57 7.78 -5.52 -10.70
CA ILE A 57 6.53 -6.14 -11.16
C ILE A 57 6.30 -5.82 -12.64
N ALA A 58 6.55 -4.57 -13.07
CA ALA A 58 6.50 -4.20 -14.47
C ALA A 58 7.48 -5.04 -15.31
N GLU A 59 8.71 -5.24 -14.82
CA GLU A 59 9.69 -6.09 -15.51
C GLU A 59 9.20 -7.52 -15.68
N ALA A 60 8.49 -8.07 -14.69
CA ALA A 60 7.96 -9.43 -14.78
C ALA A 60 6.97 -9.59 -15.94
N PHE A 61 6.15 -8.56 -16.23
CA PHE A 61 5.26 -8.57 -17.40
C PHE A 61 6.05 -8.63 -18.71
N PHE A 62 7.08 -7.81 -18.88
CA PHE A 62 7.91 -7.84 -20.10
C PHE A 62 8.65 -9.16 -20.24
N ARG A 63 9.25 -9.67 -19.17
CA ARG A 63 10.00 -10.94 -19.20
C ARG A 63 9.12 -12.15 -19.44
N ALA A 64 7.86 -12.12 -19.04
CA ALA A 64 6.92 -13.21 -19.27
C ALA A 64 6.63 -13.43 -20.77
N LEU A 65 6.66 -12.36 -21.60
CA LEU A 65 6.43 -12.44 -23.04
C LEU A 65 7.73 -12.47 -23.86
N ASP A 66 8.79 -11.87 -23.34
CA ASP A 66 10.13 -11.92 -23.96
C ASP A 66 11.19 -12.20 -22.87
N PRO A 67 11.54 -13.48 -22.62
CA PRO A 67 12.57 -13.82 -21.63
C PRO A 67 13.95 -13.23 -21.91
N GLU A 68 14.22 -12.82 -23.17
CA GLU A 68 15.48 -12.22 -23.62
C GLU A 68 15.45 -10.69 -23.63
N VAL A 69 14.35 -10.06 -23.15
CA VAL A 69 14.25 -8.60 -23.09
C VAL A 69 15.40 -8.02 -22.27
N SER A 70 16.08 -7.02 -22.81
CA SER A 70 17.04 -6.21 -22.06
C SER A 70 16.27 -5.15 -21.29
N ILE A 71 16.47 -5.09 -19.97
CA ILE A 71 15.87 -4.10 -19.08
C ILE A 71 16.96 -3.45 -18.26
N GLU A 72 17.07 -2.13 -18.35
CA GLU A 72 17.94 -1.30 -17.52
C GLU A 72 17.07 -0.46 -16.62
N ARG A 73 17.15 -0.69 -15.28
CA ARG A 73 16.56 0.22 -14.29
C ARG A 73 17.45 1.42 -14.11
N LEU A 74 16.87 2.59 -14.13
CA LEU A 74 17.57 3.86 -13.94
C LEU A 74 17.34 4.41 -12.52
N VAL A 75 16.33 3.88 -11.84
CA VAL A 75 15.89 4.26 -10.48
C VAL A 75 15.42 3.02 -9.74
N GLU A 76 15.30 3.10 -8.43
CA GLU A 76 14.83 1.99 -7.57
C GLU A 76 13.52 2.33 -6.87
N ASP A 77 12.76 1.29 -6.48
CA ASP A 77 11.54 1.47 -5.68
C ASP A 77 11.88 2.16 -4.36
N GLY A 78 11.09 3.19 -3.99
CA GLY A 78 11.34 4.06 -2.86
C GLY A 78 12.02 5.39 -3.21
N ASP A 79 12.63 5.51 -4.39
CA ASP A 79 13.22 6.76 -4.86
C ASP A 79 12.14 7.81 -5.13
N ARG A 80 12.49 9.08 -4.89
CA ARG A 80 11.70 10.24 -5.32
C ARG A 80 12.29 10.77 -6.61
N VAL A 81 11.47 10.92 -7.61
CA VAL A 81 11.87 11.42 -8.93
C VAL A 81 11.00 12.58 -9.36
N GLU A 82 11.56 13.47 -10.15
CA GLU A 82 10.89 14.63 -10.72
C GLU A 82 10.20 14.26 -12.04
N ALA A 83 9.28 15.11 -12.49
CA ALA A 83 8.65 14.99 -13.80
C ALA A 83 9.69 14.92 -14.93
N GLY A 84 9.49 14.00 -15.88
CA GLY A 84 10.38 13.76 -17.00
C GLY A 84 11.58 12.85 -16.70
N ALA A 85 11.61 12.22 -15.50
CA ALA A 85 12.64 11.25 -15.18
C ALA A 85 12.39 9.92 -15.91
N ASP A 86 13.42 9.41 -16.58
CA ASP A 86 13.44 8.05 -17.12
C ASP A 86 13.50 7.05 -15.95
N LEU A 87 12.62 6.05 -15.95
CA LEU A 87 12.50 5.05 -14.90
C LEU A 87 13.20 3.74 -15.28
N LEU A 88 12.96 3.28 -16.50
CA LEU A 88 13.63 2.11 -17.06
C LEU A 88 13.70 2.19 -18.60
N ARG A 89 14.69 1.51 -19.16
CA ARG A 89 14.84 1.31 -20.61
C ARG A 89 14.64 -0.15 -20.97
N LEU A 90 13.95 -0.38 -22.08
CA LEU A 90 13.63 -1.70 -22.59
C LEU A 90 14.18 -1.87 -24.00
N SER A 91 14.69 -3.06 -24.35
CA SER A 91 14.96 -3.46 -25.73
C SER A 91 14.59 -4.93 -25.90
N GLY A 92 13.70 -5.23 -26.84
CA GLY A 92 13.16 -6.57 -27.02
C GLY A 92 12.30 -6.74 -28.28
N LYS A 93 11.58 -7.87 -28.33
CA LYS A 93 10.64 -8.17 -29.41
C LYS A 93 9.47 -7.19 -29.37
N ALA A 94 9.26 -6.44 -30.45
CA ALA A 94 8.27 -5.37 -30.51
C ALA A 94 6.85 -5.84 -30.12
N ARG A 95 6.41 -7.00 -30.63
CA ARG A 95 5.08 -7.55 -30.27
C ARG A 95 4.96 -7.80 -28.78
N ALA A 96 5.98 -8.41 -28.16
CA ALA A 96 5.98 -8.71 -26.73
C ALA A 96 5.95 -7.44 -25.86
N LEU A 97 6.74 -6.43 -26.22
CA LEU A 97 6.79 -5.16 -25.50
C LEU A 97 5.46 -4.41 -25.58
N LEU A 98 4.85 -4.32 -26.77
CA LEU A 98 3.56 -3.67 -26.98
C LEU A 98 2.41 -4.39 -26.23
N THR A 99 2.43 -5.73 -26.24
CA THR A 99 1.43 -6.52 -25.51
C THR A 99 1.57 -6.37 -24.00
N ALA A 100 2.80 -6.29 -23.47
CA ALA A 100 3.05 -6.16 -22.03
C ALA A 100 2.88 -4.72 -21.49
N GLU A 101 2.89 -3.71 -22.37
CA GLU A 101 2.87 -2.30 -21.99
C GLU A 101 1.73 -1.95 -21.04
N ARG A 102 0.49 -2.22 -21.43
CA ARG A 102 -0.67 -1.78 -20.68
C ARG A 102 -0.77 -2.43 -19.29
N PRO A 103 -0.65 -3.75 -19.15
CA PRO A 103 -0.59 -4.39 -17.84
C PRO A 103 0.53 -3.86 -16.95
N ALA A 104 1.74 -3.70 -17.48
CA ALA A 104 2.89 -3.17 -16.75
C ALA A 104 2.65 -1.72 -16.27
N LEU A 105 2.14 -0.84 -17.16
CA LEU A 105 1.82 0.54 -16.79
C LEU A 105 0.71 0.61 -15.74
N ASN A 106 -0.37 -0.16 -15.89
CA ASN A 106 -1.50 -0.12 -14.97
C ASN A 106 -1.06 -0.40 -13.53
N ILE A 107 -0.22 -1.42 -13.33
CA ILE A 107 0.22 -1.78 -11.97
C ILE A 107 1.23 -0.77 -11.40
N VAL A 108 2.19 -0.29 -12.20
CA VAL A 108 3.18 0.69 -11.74
C VAL A 108 2.52 2.04 -11.43
N GLN A 109 1.64 2.53 -12.29
CA GLN A 109 0.88 3.75 -12.06
C GLN A 109 0.08 3.68 -10.75
N HIS A 110 -0.58 2.55 -10.48
CA HIS A 110 -1.33 2.33 -9.24
C HIS A 110 -0.41 2.34 -8.01
N LEU A 111 0.67 1.57 -8.04
CA LEU A 111 1.57 1.44 -6.89
C LEU A 111 2.37 2.72 -6.63
N CYS A 112 2.85 3.41 -7.68
CA CYS A 112 3.50 4.72 -7.54
C CYS A 112 2.55 5.77 -7.00
N GLY A 113 1.27 5.75 -7.40
CA GLY A 113 0.24 6.63 -6.83
C GLY A 113 0.06 6.42 -5.33
N ILE A 114 0.02 5.17 -4.87
CA ILE A 114 -0.04 4.80 -3.45
C ILE A 114 1.21 5.28 -2.71
N ALA A 115 2.41 5.00 -3.23
CA ALA A 115 3.66 5.39 -2.60
C ALA A 115 3.80 6.91 -2.50
N THR A 116 3.43 7.63 -3.56
CA THR A 116 3.46 9.09 -3.62
C THR A 116 2.49 9.73 -2.63
N LEU A 117 1.24 9.25 -2.59
CA LEU A 117 0.27 9.74 -1.61
C LEU A 117 0.73 9.42 -0.18
N THR A 118 1.21 8.21 0.07
CA THR A 118 1.75 7.80 1.38
C THR A 118 2.86 8.73 1.83
N ARG A 119 3.78 9.05 0.94
CA ARG A 119 4.91 9.95 1.22
C ARG A 119 4.44 11.35 1.65
N ARG A 120 3.41 11.88 1.04
CA ARG A 120 2.83 13.17 1.45
C ARG A 120 2.32 13.14 2.89
N TYR A 121 1.70 12.05 3.33
CA TYR A 121 1.27 11.87 4.71
C TYR A 121 2.45 11.73 5.67
N VAL A 122 3.49 10.95 5.28
CA VAL A 122 4.71 10.78 6.09
C VAL A 122 5.42 12.13 6.27
N ASP A 123 5.57 12.90 5.20
CA ASP A 123 6.22 14.22 5.26
C ASP A 123 5.41 15.20 6.14
N ALA A 124 4.08 15.13 6.12
CA ALA A 124 3.22 15.99 6.94
C ALA A 124 3.40 15.76 8.45
N ILE A 125 3.77 14.55 8.87
CA ILE A 125 3.99 14.22 10.30
C ILE A 125 5.47 14.21 10.70
N ALA A 126 6.37 14.61 9.81
CA ALA A 126 7.80 14.61 10.09
C ALA A 126 8.12 15.42 11.37
N GLY A 127 8.96 14.84 12.24
CA GLY A 127 9.39 15.45 13.51
C GLY A 127 8.39 15.35 14.66
N THR A 128 7.22 14.72 14.50
CA THR A 128 6.25 14.54 15.60
C THR A 128 6.47 13.27 16.42
N GLY A 129 7.22 12.31 15.90
CA GLY A 129 7.41 10.99 16.49
C GLY A 129 6.28 9.99 16.19
N ALA A 130 5.16 10.42 15.60
CA ALA A 130 4.10 9.52 15.17
C ALA A 130 4.49 8.74 13.89
N ILE A 131 4.03 7.50 13.77
CA ILE A 131 4.29 6.61 12.65
C ILE A 131 3.01 6.44 11.85
N LEU A 132 3.08 6.62 10.52
CA LEU A 132 1.96 6.36 9.62
C LEU A 132 1.78 4.86 9.39
N LEU A 133 0.55 4.39 9.51
CA LEU A 133 0.15 3.02 9.19
C LEU A 133 -0.82 3.00 8.00
N ASP A 134 -0.73 1.95 7.19
CA ASP A 134 -1.77 1.59 6.24
C ASP A 134 -2.98 0.92 6.94
N THR A 135 -3.88 0.34 6.17
CA THR A 135 -5.03 -0.41 6.69
C THR A 135 -5.31 -1.65 5.84
N ARG A 136 -6.42 -2.35 6.14
CA ARG A 136 -6.94 -3.43 5.28
C ARG A 136 -7.93 -2.93 4.20
N LYS A 137 -8.08 -1.61 4.03
CA LYS A 137 -8.90 -1.02 2.96
C LYS A 137 -8.12 -1.02 1.65
N THR A 138 -7.99 -2.20 1.06
CA THR A 138 -7.21 -2.49 -0.16
C THR A 138 -8.10 -3.08 -1.24
N ILE A 139 -7.68 -2.99 -2.49
CA ILE A 139 -8.32 -3.69 -3.59
C ILE A 139 -8.19 -5.20 -3.34
N PRO A 140 -9.30 -5.98 -3.46
CA PRO A 140 -9.23 -7.43 -3.33
C PRO A 140 -8.18 -8.05 -4.27
N GLY A 141 -7.33 -8.92 -3.72
CA GLY A 141 -6.22 -9.55 -4.45
C GLY A 141 -4.92 -8.73 -4.48
N LEU A 142 -4.96 -7.39 -4.33
CA LEU A 142 -3.78 -6.54 -4.44
C LEU A 142 -3.15 -6.12 -3.10
N ARG A 143 -3.68 -6.59 -1.96
CA ARG A 143 -3.22 -6.11 -0.63
C ARG A 143 -1.72 -6.19 -0.42
N VAL A 144 -1.07 -7.26 -0.85
CA VAL A 144 0.38 -7.43 -0.67
C VAL A 144 1.14 -6.36 -1.45
N LEU A 145 0.73 -6.08 -2.69
CA LEU A 145 1.34 -5.07 -3.54
C LEU A 145 1.06 -3.65 -3.03
N GLU A 146 -0.17 -3.35 -2.62
CA GLU A 146 -0.52 -2.03 -2.10
C GLU A 146 0.20 -1.72 -0.78
N LYS A 147 0.32 -2.71 0.12
CA LYS A 147 1.08 -2.56 1.36
C LYS A 147 2.59 -2.50 1.12
N TYR A 148 3.09 -3.14 0.07
CA TYR A 148 4.45 -2.91 -0.41
C TYR A 148 4.64 -1.45 -0.83
N ALA A 149 3.72 -0.91 -1.63
CA ALA A 149 3.78 0.48 -2.09
C ALA A 149 3.70 1.50 -0.93
N THR A 150 2.89 1.23 0.11
CA THR A 150 2.86 2.10 1.30
C THR A 150 4.20 2.12 2.03
N ARG A 151 4.94 0.99 2.09
CA ARG A 151 6.31 0.96 2.64
C ARG A 151 7.28 1.76 1.80
N MET A 152 7.18 1.70 0.46
CA MET A 152 8.01 2.52 -0.43
C MET A 152 7.73 4.02 -0.20
N GLY A 153 6.51 4.39 0.13
CA GLY A 153 6.15 5.74 0.56
C GLY A 153 6.61 6.13 1.97
N GLY A 154 7.14 5.18 2.76
CA GLY A 154 7.69 5.41 4.10
C GLY A 154 6.72 5.17 5.26
N ALA A 155 5.56 4.54 5.03
CA ALA A 155 4.67 4.08 6.09
C ALA A 155 5.08 2.69 6.60
N GLU A 156 4.62 2.32 7.78
CA GLU A 156 4.64 0.95 8.27
C GLU A 156 3.33 0.22 7.92
N ASN A 157 3.39 -1.11 7.83
CA ASN A 157 2.21 -1.90 7.57
C ASN A 157 1.45 -2.19 8.87
N HIS A 158 0.16 -1.88 8.89
CA HIS A 158 -0.78 -2.44 9.86
C HIS A 158 -0.98 -3.95 9.54
N ARG A 159 -1.72 -4.69 10.39
CA ARG A 159 -1.96 -6.14 10.21
C ARG A 159 -2.30 -6.50 8.75
N MET A 160 -1.69 -7.60 8.27
CA MET A 160 -1.88 -8.09 6.90
C MET A 160 -3.25 -8.74 6.70
N GLY A 161 -3.76 -9.42 7.73
CA GLY A 161 -5.01 -10.15 7.64
C GLY A 161 -5.72 -10.27 9.00
N LEU A 162 -6.73 -11.13 9.07
CA LEU A 162 -7.46 -11.40 10.30
C LEU A 162 -6.71 -12.32 11.26
N TRP A 163 -5.70 -13.03 10.76
CA TRP A 163 -4.84 -13.95 11.49
C TRP A 163 -3.67 -13.28 12.22
N ASP A 164 -3.32 -12.07 11.86
CA ASP A 164 -2.12 -11.38 12.31
C ASP A 164 -2.29 -10.74 13.70
N ALA A 165 -3.46 -10.14 13.96
CA ALA A 165 -3.81 -9.56 15.24
C ALA A 165 -5.33 -9.52 15.43
N ALA A 166 -5.80 -9.71 16.67
CA ALA A 166 -7.18 -9.38 17.00
C ALA A 166 -7.39 -7.87 16.92
N MET A 167 -8.48 -7.44 16.29
CA MET A 167 -8.96 -6.06 16.33
C MET A 167 -10.41 -6.09 16.77
N ILE A 168 -10.63 -5.70 18.01
CA ILE A 168 -11.94 -5.62 18.62
C ILE A 168 -12.57 -4.30 18.24
N LYS A 169 -13.73 -4.35 17.59
CA LYS A 169 -14.50 -3.22 17.09
C LYS A 169 -15.85 -3.12 17.77
N ASP A 170 -16.57 -2.03 17.54
CA ASP A 170 -17.91 -1.74 18.06
C ASP A 170 -18.85 -2.96 17.98
N ASN A 171 -18.94 -3.61 16.84
CA ASN A 171 -19.79 -4.79 16.63
C ASN A 171 -19.35 -5.99 17.50
N HIS A 172 -18.03 -6.18 17.71
CA HIS A 172 -17.56 -7.23 18.62
C HIS A 172 -17.93 -6.91 20.07
N VAL A 173 -17.81 -5.65 20.47
CA VAL A 173 -18.19 -5.17 21.79
C VAL A 173 -19.68 -5.32 22.05
N ALA A 174 -20.51 -4.96 21.05
CA ALA A 174 -21.97 -5.09 21.15
C ALA A 174 -22.40 -6.55 21.38
N VAL A 175 -21.79 -7.50 20.66
CA VAL A 175 -22.09 -8.95 20.81
C VAL A 175 -21.50 -9.52 22.10
N ALA A 176 -20.32 -9.07 22.53
CA ALA A 176 -19.69 -9.54 23.77
C ALA A 176 -20.34 -8.96 25.04
N GLY A 177 -21.05 -7.84 24.92
CA GLY A 177 -21.73 -7.13 26.00
C GLY A 177 -20.91 -5.99 26.63
N SER A 178 -19.59 -6.00 26.52
CA SER A 178 -18.73 -4.89 26.94
C SER A 178 -17.33 -4.99 26.31
N VAL A 179 -16.59 -3.86 26.29
CA VAL A 179 -15.18 -3.81 25.87
C VAL A 179 -14.34 -4.77 26.70
N ALA A 180 -14.45 -4.72 28.02
CA ALA A 180 -13.67 -5.57 28.92
C ALA A 180 -13.92 -7.06 28.69
N GLU A 181 -15.17 -7.46 28.41
CA GLU A 181 -15.50 -8.86 28.15
C GLU A 181 -14.93 -9.32 26.80
N ALA A 182 -15.02 -8.49 25.76
CA ALA A 182 -14.45 -8.80 24.45
C ALA A 182 -12.92 -9.00 24.54
N VAL A 183 -12.22 -8.13 25.26
CA VAL A 183 -10.76 -8.23 25.47
C VAL A 183 -10.41 -9.48 26.29
N ARG A 184 -11.12 -9.75 27.39
CA ARG A 184 -10.87 -10.96 28.20
C ARG A 184 -11.03 -12.24 27.41
N ARG A 185 -12.03 -12.33 26.53
CA ARG A 185 -12.21 -13.49 25.65
C ARG A 185 -11.06 -13.65 24.67
N ALA A 186 -10.58 -12.56 24.06
CA ALA A 186 -9.43 -12.60 23.16
C ALA A 186 -8.15 -13.02 23.91
N ALA A 187 -7.92 -12.51 25.10
CA ALA A 187 -6.78 -12.88 25.94
C ALA A 187 -6.86 -14.36 26.38
N ALA A 188 -8.03 -14.83 26.78
CA ALA A 188 -8.26 -16.23 27.17
C ALA A 188 -8.06 -17.21 25.99
N ALA A 189 -8.25 -16.75 24.75
CA ALA A 189 -7.94 -17.51 23.54
C ALA A 189 -6.44 -17.53 23.17
N GLY A 190 -5.57 -16.94 24.00
CA GLY A 190 -4.11 -16.93 23.79
C GLY A 190 -3.64 -15.92 22.74
N ILE A 191 -4.46 -14.93 22.34
CA ILE A 191 -4.09 -13.92 21.36
C ILE A 191 -3.14 -12.91 21.99
N ALA A 192 -1.92 -12.82 21.49
CA ALA A 192 -0.88 -11.96 22.05
C ALA A 192 -1.06 -10.47 21.68
N ARG A 193 -1.53 -10.19 20.45
CA ARG A 193 -1.73 -8.81 19.95
C ARG A 193 -3.21 -8.49 19.87
N ILE A 194 -3.70 -7.70 20.83
CA ILE A 194 -5.11 -7.33 20.96
C ILE A 194 -5.23 -5.81 20.79
N ILE A 195 -5.69 -5.39 19.61
CA ILE A 195 -6.00 -4.01 19.28
C ILE A 195 -7.46 -3.76 19.61
N VAL A 196 -7.75 -2.70 20.36
CA VAL A 196 -9.12 -2.34 20.73
C VAL A 196 -9.47 -0.99 20.15
N GLU A 197 -10.50 -0.95 19.34
CA GLU A 197 -11.09 0.30 18.84
C GLU A 197 -12.00 0.88 19.93
N VAL A 198 -11.70 2.11 20.33
CA VAL A 198 -12.47 2.89 21.30
C VAL A 198 -12.84 4.24 20.71
N ASP A 199 -14.09 4.64 20.88
CA ASP A 199 -14.67 5.91 20.39
C ASP A 199 -14.97 6.89 21.53
N ARG A 200 -14.81 6.46 22.81
CA ARG A 200 -15.03 7.26 24.00
C ARG A 200 -13.96 7.02 25.05
N LEU A 201 -13.68 8.04 25.85
CA LEU A 201 -12.66 8.00 26.90
C LEU A 201 -12.99 6.98 28.03
N ASP A 202 -14.26 6.77 28.35
CA ASP A 202 -14.70 5.83 29.38
C ASP A 202 -14.45 4.35 29.03
N GLN A 203 -14.15 4.04 27.79
CA GLN A 203 -13.79 2.68 27.31
C GLN A 203 -12.30 2.36 27.50
N ILE A 204 -11.44 3.37 27.67
CA ILE A 204 -9.97 3.21 27.73
C ILE A 204 -9.56 2.35 28.92
N GLU A 205 -9.94 2.73 30.13
CA GLU A 205 -9.53 2.03 31.36
C GLU A 205 -10.06 0.59 31.41
N PRO A 206 -11.35 0.32 31.09
CA PRO A 206 -11.85 -1.06 30.97
C PRO A 206 -11.09 -1.93 29.94
N ALA A 207 -10.67 -1.36 28.81
CA ALA A 207 -9.90 -2.08 27.79
C ALA A 207 -8.50 -2.44 28.30
N LEU A 208 -7.81 -1.49 28.92
CA LEU A 208 -6.47 -1.68 29.48
C LEU A 208 -6.46 -2.67 30.63
N ALA A 209 -7.39 -2.54 31.57
CA ALA A 209 -7.52 -3.44 32.70
C ALA A 209 -7.86 -4.88 32.31
N ALA A 210 -8.50 -5.07 31.12
CA ALA A 210 -8.81 -6.38 30.58
C ALA A 210 -7.67 -7.01 29.76
N GLY A 211 -6.59 -6.27 29.45
CA GLY A 211 -5.40 -6.78 28.76
C GLY A 211 -5.29 -6.34 27.29
N ALA A 212 -5.90 -5.23 26.89
CA ALA A 212 -5.64 -4.62 25.57
C ALA A 212 -4.14 -4.29 25.43
N THR A 213 -3.54 -4.64 24.31
CA THR A 213 -2.11 -4.39 24.02
C THR A 213 -1.88 -3.19 23.11
N HIS A 214 -2.94 -2.61 22.54
CA HIS A 214 -2.93 -1.47 21.66
C HIS A 214 -4.32 -0.83 21.65
N LEU A 215 -4.42 0.49 21.70
CA LEU A 215 -5.69 1.21 21.59
C LEU A 215 -5.77 2.00 20.30
N LEU A 216 -6.79 1.72 19.49
CA LEU A 216 -7.15 2.51 18.34
C LEU A 216 -8.24 3.51 18.74
N LEU A 217 -7.90 4.80 18.67
CA LEU A 217 -8.74 5.93 19.07
C LEU A 217 -9.50 6.41 17.82
N ASP A 218 -10.75 5.92 17.67
CA ASP A 218 -11.48 6.12 16.42
C ASP A 218 -12.30 7.40 16.44
N ASN A 219 -12.17 8.18 15.36
CA ASN A 219 -12.92 9.42 15.09
C ASN A 219 -12.86 10.49 16.17
N MET A 220 -11.87 10.45 17.07
CA MET A 220 -11.68 11.46 18.10
C MET A 220 -11.11 12.76 17.51
N ASP A 221 -11.59 13.91 17.96
CA ASP A 221 -10.97 15.20 17.66
C ASP A 221 -9.63 15.39 18.41
N VAL A 222 -8.89 16.44 18.08
CA VAL A 222 -7.54 16.68 18.62
C VAL A 222 -7.55 16.89 20.15
N SER A 223 -8.58 17.49 20.71
CA SER A 223 -8.67 17.73 22.15
C SER A 223 -8.92 16.43 22.90
N VAL A 224 -9.86 15.61 22.42
CA VAL A 224 -10.17 14.30 22.98
C VAL A 224 -8.99 13.33 22.82
N LEU A 225 -8.27 13.37 21.68
CA LEU A 225 -7.06 12.57 21.48
C LEU A 225 -5.99 12.87 22.52
N ARG A 226 -5.75 14.17 22.86
CA ARG A 226 -4.80 14.53 23.93
C ARG A 226 -5.21 13.96 25.28
N GLU A 227 -6.50 14.03 25.64
CA GLU A 227 -7.03 13.45 26.86
C GLU A 227 -6.87 11.92 26.86
N ALA A 228 -7.18 11.26 25.75
CA ALA A 228 -7.01 9.81 25.59
C ALA A 228 -5.55 9.39 25.77
N VAL A 229 -4.60 10.08 25.11
CA VAL A 229 -3.16 9.81 25.24
C VAL A 229 -2.70 10.02 26.68
N ALA A 230 -3.16 11.08 27.36
CA ALA A 230 -2.85 11.33 28.76
C ALA A 230 -3.43 10.23 29.70
N LEU A 231 -4.66 9.77 29.45
CA LEU A 231 -5.26 8.66 30.18
C LEU A 231 -4.51 7.34 29.98
N VAL A 232 -4.08 7.04 28.76
CA VAL A 232 -3.29 5.83 28.46
C VAL A 232 -1.92 5.89 29.14
N ALA A 233 -1.33 7.08 29.26
CA ALA A 233 -0.07 7.34 29.96
C ALA A 233 1.09 6.40 29.55
N GLY A 234 1.18 6.06 28.27
CA GLY A 234 2.25 5.21 27.72
C GLY A 234 2.16 3.72 28.08
N ARG A 235 1.07 3.26 28.73
CA ARG A 235 0.89 1.84 29.10
C ARG A 235 0.85 0.90 27.90
N VAL A 236 0.28 1.36 26.79
CA VAL A 236 0.24 0.67 25.49
C VAL A 236 0.36 1.71 24.38
N PRO A 237 0.75 1.30 23.14
CA PRO A 237 0.68 2.18 21.99
C PRO A 237 -0.75 2.68 21.74
N THR A 238 -0.84 3.94 21.29
CA THR A 238 -2.09 4.57 20.85
C THR A 238 -2.06 4.84 19.37
N GLU A 239 -3.17 4.64 18.69
CA GLU A 239 -3.34 4.84 17.25
C GLU A 239 -4.53 5.75 16.99
N ALA A 240 -4.33 6.86 16.31
CA ALA A 240 -5.43 7.70 15.83
C ALA A 240 -5.96 7.18 14.49
N SER A 241 -7.28 7.09 14.33
CA SER A 241 -7.95 6.67 13.11
C SER A 241 -9.21 7.51 12.85
N GLY A 242 -9.74 7.41 11.61
CA GLY A 242 -11.02 8.04 11.23
C GLY A 242 -10.85 9.41 10.56
N GLY A 243 -11.27 9.51 9.27
CA GLY A 243 -11.41 10.77 8.53
C GLY A 243 -10.14 11.61 8.35
N ILE A 244 -8.96 11.02 8.42
CA ILE A 244 -7.69 11.74 8.45
C ILE A 244 -7.25 12.10 7.03
N THR A 245 -6.95 13.39 6.80
CA THR A 245 -6.41 13.94 5.54
C THR A 245 -4.99 14.46 5.73
N VAL A 246 -4.29 14.78 4.63
CA VAL A 246 -2.93 15.38 4.69
C VAL A 246 -2.93 16.68 5.49
N GLU A 247 -4.00 17.47 5.39
CA GLU A 247 -4.14 18.76 6.08
C GLU A 247 -4.38 18.60 7.58
N THR A 248 -5.02 17.50 8.00
CA THR A 248 -5.42 17.29 9.41
C THR A 248 -4.49 16.37 10.19
N ILE A 249 -3.66 15.58 9.50
CA ILE A 249 -2.84 14.53 10.15
C ILE A 249 -1.83 15.10 11.15
N ARG A 250 -1.20 16.24 10.84
CA ARG A 250 -0.19 16.86 11.72
C ARG A 250 -0.74 17.19 13.10
N ALA A 251 -1.91 17.82 13.16
CA ALA A 251 -2.54 18.17 14.43
C ALA A 251 -2.86 16.93 15.29
N LYS A 252 -3.21 15.80 14.64
CA LYS A 252 -3.41 14.52 15.34
C LYS A 252 -2.07 13.91 15.79
N ALA A 253 -1.03 13.99 14.98
CA ALA A 253 0.32 13.50 15.35
C ALA A 253 0.90 14.27 16.55
N GLU A 254 0.67 15.57 16.63
CA GLU A 254 1.11 16.44 17.76
C GLU A 254 0.35 16.19 19.07
N THR A 255 -0.64 15.30 19.10
CA THR A 255 -1.29 14.87 20.35
C THR A 255 -0.45 13.87 21.15
N GLY A 256 0.61 13.31 20.55
CA GLY A 256 1.48 12.31 21.17
C GLY A 256 1.03 10.87 20.93
N VAL A 257 0.12 10.61 19.98
CA VAL A 257 -0.21 9.24 19.55
C VAL A 257 1.01 8.56 18.95
N THR A 258 1.13 7.25 19.17
CA THR A 258 2.23 6.46 18.62
C THR A 258 2.06 6.22 17.12
N TYR A 259 0.82 5.92 16.70
CA TYR A 259 0.50 5.57 15.31
C TYR A 259 -0.67 6.41 14.79
N ILE A 260 -0.71 6.54 13.48
CA ILE A 260 -1.86 7.12 12.76
C ILE A 260 -2.17 6.22 11.58
N SER A 261 -3.35 5.61 11.54
CA SER A 261 -3.75 4.78 10.40
C SER A 261 -4.65 5.54 9.44
N VAL A 262 -4.31 5.42 8.14
CA VAL A 262 -5.01 6.12 7.06
C VAL A 262 -5.40 5.14 5.96
N GLY A 263 -6.70 4.87 5.82
CA GLY A 263 -7.20 3.98 4.76
C GLY A 263 -7.11 4.58 3.36
N ARG A 264 -7.14 5.90 3.26
CA ARG A 264 -7.14 6.62 1.98
C ARG A 264 -5.88 6.39 1.15
N ILE A 265 -4.75 6.11 1.79
CA ILE A 265 -3.47 5.90 1.08
C ILE A 265 -3.49 4.66 0.17
N THR A 266 -4.35 3.68 0.42
CA THR A 266 -4.58 2.52 -0.45
C THR A 266 -5.93 2.59 -1.16
N GLN A 267 -6.99 2.93 -0.43
CA GLN A 267 -8.37 2.90 -0.94
C GLN A 267 -8.65 3.93 -2.05
N SER A 268 -7.97 5.09 -2.05
CA SER A 268 -8.33 6.25 -2.87
C SER A 268 -7.10 7.03 -3.36
N ALA A 269 -5.94 6.37 -3.48
CA ALA A 269 -4.78 6.98 -4.11
C ALA A 269 -5.05 7.18 -5.61
N PRO A 270 -4.77 8.37 -6.16
CA PRO A 270 -4.78 8.55 -7.61
C PRO A 270 -3.65 7.74 -8.24
N ALA A 271 -3.87 7.19 -9.43
CA ALA A 271 -2.79 6.59 -10.20
C ALA A 271 -1.79 7.68 -10.65
N ALA A 272 -0.51 7.33 -10.68
CA ALA A 272 0.53 8.22 -11.20
C ALA A 272 0.50 8.30 -12.72
N ASP A 273 0.93 9.42 -13.29
CA ASP A 273 1.03 9.58 -14.74
C ASP A 273 2.41 9.13 -15.24
N ILE A 274 2.46 7.87 -15.70
CA ILE A 274 3.67 7.21 -16.22
C ILE A 274 3.37 6.74 -17.64
N GLY A 275 4.31 6.99 -18.56
CA GLY A 275 4.24 6.56 -19.95
C GLY A 275 5.33 5.56 -20.31
N LEU A 276 5.18 4.95 -21.50
CA LEU A 276 6.20 4.14 -22.14
C LEU A 276 6.24 4.52 -23.62
N ASP A 277 7.30 5.20 -24.02
CA ASP A 277 7.50 5.66 -25.39
C ASP A 277 8.49 4.74 -26.13
N PHE A 278 8.10 4.32 -27.32
CA PHE A 278 8.89 3.42 -28.16
C PHE A 278 9.52 4.16 -29.33
N ALA A 279 10.76 3.77 -29.66
CA ALA A 279 11.45 4.16 -30.88
C ALA A 279 11.86 2.91 -31.67
N SER A 280 11.74 2.97 -32.99
CA SER A 280 12.33 1.92 -33.87
C SER A 280 13.85 1.98 -33.80
N GLU A 281 14.49 0.82 -33.72
CA GLU A 281 15.94 0.68 -33.86
C GLU A 281 16.41 0.98 -35.29
#